data_0949da661533d704c4a4fbb39b6f0f22
#
_entry.id   0949da661533d704c4a4fbb39b6f0f22
#
_cell.length_a   1.000
_cell.length_b   1.000
_cell.length_c   1.000
_cell.angle_alpha   90.00
_cell.angle_beta   90.00
_cell.angle_gamma   90.00
#
_symmetry.space_group_name_H-M   'P 1'
#
loop_
_entity.id
_entity.type
_entity.pdbx_description
1 polymer ?
#
loop_
_entity_poly.entity_id
_entity_poly.type
_entity_poly.pdbx_seq_one_letter_code
_entity_poly.pdbx_strand_id
1 'polypeptide(L)'
;MDRLFDLAQRAAQLEQAWRSKRLARVGDTSLKLARMDAQAYPDEAHACAEGLLVLDGELHLDVAGVAVTVTAGQLYMVPAGVSHAVRPGSHGTLLVIDA
;
A
#
# COMPACT_ATOMS: atom_id res chain seq x y z
N MET A 1 -0.88 -25.32 -0.27
CA MET A 1 -0.25 -24.05 -0.66
C MET A 1 -1.25 -23.18 -1.39
N ASP A 2 -1.42 -21.98 -0.94
CA ASP A 2 -2.36 -21.03 -1.55
C ASP A 2 -1.81 -20.48 -2.84
N ARG A 3 -2.61 -20.55 -3.89
CA ARG A 3 -2.30 -19.95 -5.21
C ARG A 3 -3.36 -18.96 -5.64
N LEU A 4 -4.55 -19.06 -5.04
CA LEU A 4 -5.65 -18.15 -5.28
C LEU A 4 -5.92 -17.36 -4.00
N PHE A 5 -5.87 -16.05 -4.10
CA PHE A 5 -6.07 -15.15 -2.96
C PHE A 5 -7.33 -14.33 -3.18
N ASP A 6 -8.31 -14.46 -2.30
CA ASP A 6 -9.42 -13.52 -2.21
C ASP A 6 -8.93 -12.32 -1.38
N LEU A 7 -8.61 -11.22 -2.06
CA LEU A 7 -7.96 -10.09 -1.41
C LEU A 7 -8.88 -9.38 -0.42
N ALA A 8 -10.17 -9.30 -0.72
CA ALA A 8 -11.14 -8.70 0.19
C ALA A 8 -11.26 -9.52 1.49
N GLN A 9 -11.33 -10.84 1.37
CA GLN A 9 -11.40 -11.74 2.52
C GLN A 9 -10.12 -11.66 3.35
N ARG A 10 -8.95 -11.65 2.69
CA ARG A 10 -7.66 -11.54 3.38
C ARG A 10 -7.52 -10.21 4.10
N ALA A 11 -7.96 -9.12 3.49
CA ALA A 11 -7.93 -7.80 4.11
C ALA A 11 -8.80 -7.74 5.36
N ALA A 12 -9.98 -8.37 5.33
CA ALA A 12 -10.88 -8.42 6.47
C ALA A 12 -10.28 -9.17 7.68
N GLN A 13 -9.28 -10.02 7.45
CA GLN A 13 -8.59 -10.77 8.49
C GLN A 13 -7.40 -10.03 9.09
N LEU A 14 -6.99 -8.89 8.53
CA LEU A 14 -5.88 -8.09 9.05
C LEU A 14 -6.33 -7.36 10.30
N GLU A 15 -5.62 -7.60 11.41
CA GLU A 15 -5.98 -7.05 12.71
C GLU A 15 -5.60 -5.59 12.86
N GLN A 16 -4.49 -5.17 12.23
CA GLN A 16 -3.97 -3.81 12.34
C GLN A 16 -3.91 -3.14 10.98
N ALA A 17 -4.41 -1.90 10.90
CA ALA A 17 -4.22 -1.05 9.74
C ALA A 17 -2.74 -0.73 9.54
N TRP A 18 -2.32 -0.58 8.30
CA TRP A 18 -0.98 -0.21 7.86
C TRP A 18 0.10 -1.25 8.11
N ARG A 19 -0.19 -2.29 8.83
CA ARG A 19 0.72 -3.42 9.01
C ARG A 19 0.50 -4.41 7.88
N SER A 20 1.29 -4.30 6.82
CA SER A 20 1.16 -5.16 5.65
C SER A 20 1.55 -6.61 5.95
N LYS A 21 0.90 -7.52 5.24
CA LYS A 21 1.22 -8.95 5.30
C LYS A 21 1.56 -9.44 3.90
N ARG A 22 2.73 -10.07 3.76
CA ARG A 22 3.13 -10.64 2.48
C ARG A 22 2.24 -11.83 2.13
N LEU A 23 1.64 -11.79 0.95
CA LEU A 23 0.85 -12.90 0.41
C LEU A 23 1.69 -13.84 -0.44
N ALA A 24 2.56 -13.28 -1.27
CA ALA A 24 3.30 -14.02 -2.28
C ALA A 24 4.51 -13.24 -2.74
N ARG A 25 5.34 -13.89 -3.53
CA ARG A 25 6.50 -13.30 -4.21
C ARG A 25 6.44 -13.60 -5.70
N VAL A 26 6.95 -12.66 -6.48
CA VAL A 26 7.25 -12.85 -7.89
C VAL A 26 8.73 -12.52 -8.05
N GLY A 27 9.59 -13.52 -8.17
CA GLY A 27 11.04 -13.32 -8.06
C GLY A 27 11.39 -12.74 -6.70
N ASP A 28 12.12 -11.60 -6.69
CA ASP A 28 12.47 -10.89 -5.46
C ASP A 28 11.39 -9.89 -5.03
N THR A 29 10.34 -9.74 -5.82
CA THR A 29 9.26 -8.80 -5.55
C THR A 29 8.23 -9.42 -4.62
N SER A 30 7.89 -8.72 -3.55
CA SER A 30 6.84 -9.12 -2.62
C SER A 30 5.52 -8.45 -2.97
N LEU A 31 4.44 -9.20 -2.84
CA LEU A 31 3.07 -8.71 -2.89
C LEU A 31 2.51 -8.72 -1.48
N LYS A 32 2.26 -7.53 -0.94
CA LYS A 32 1.83 -7.37 0.45
C LYS A 32 0.48 -6.69 0.52
N LEU A 33 -0.38 -7.19 1.38
CA LEU A 33 -1.71 -6.65 1.56
C LEU A 33 -1.76 -5.84 2.85
N ALA A 34 -2.37 -4.66 2.80
CA ALA A 34 -2.55 -3.79 3.95
C ALA A 34 -3.99 -3.27 4.01
N ARG A 35 -4.49 -3.09 5.22
CA ARG A 35 -5.73 -2.39 5.48
C ARG A 35 -5.39 -0.94 5.85
N MET A 36 -6.08 0.02 5.25
CA MET A 36 -5.88 1.44 5.51
C MET A 36 -6.88 1.94 6.55
N ASP A 37 -6.46 2.94 7.32
CA ASP A 37 -7.35 3.71 8.18
C ASP A 37 -7.03 5.20 8.08
N ALA A 38 -7.75 6.03 8.80
CA ALA A 38 -7.66 7.48 8.69
C ALA A 38 -6.41 8.09 9.33
N GLN A 39 -5.55 7.30 9.96
CA GLN A 39 -4.35 7.81 10.62
C GLN A 39 -3.28 8.24 9.62
N ALA A 40 -2.50 9.24 10.00
CA ALA A 40 -1.33 9.64 9.24
C ALA A 40 -0.14 8.74 9.57
N TYR A 41 0.77 8.61 8.60
CA TYR A 41 2.06 7.97 8.79
C TYR A 41 3.18 8.89 8.35
N PRO A 42 4.32 8.88 9.08
CA PRO A 42 5.43 9.81 8.79
C PRO A 42 6.13 9.47 7.48
N ASP A 43 6.96 10.40 7.04
CA ASP A 43 7.76 10.24 5.84
C ASP A 43 8.66 9.01 5.90
N GLU A 44 8.69 8.30 4.78
CA GLU A 44 9.58 7.17 4.55
C GLU A 44 10.21 7.31 3.17
N ALA A 45 11.39 6.74 3.01
CA ALA A 45 12.03 6.58 1.71
C ALA A 45 12.69 5.22 1.68
N HIS A 46 12.59 4.54 0.54
CA HIS A 46 13.09 3.17 0.38
C HIS A 46 14.15 3.09 -0.70
N ALA A 47 15.03 2.09 -0.59
CA ALA A 47 16.10 1.87 -1.56
C ALA A 47 15.59 1.42 -2.94
N CYS A 48 14.40 0.83 -3.00
CA CYS A 48 13.75 0.36 -4.22
C CYS A 48 12.45 1.10 -4.48
N ALA A 49 12.00 1.11 -5.72
CA ALA A 49 10.69 1.62 -6.06
C ALA A 49 9.60 0.78 -5.37
N GLU A 50 8.46 1.41 -5.08
CA GLU A 50 7.32 0.78 -4.44
C GLU A 50 6.06 1.05 -5.24
N GLY A 51 5.31 0.00 -5.54
CA GLY A 51 3.99 0.11 -6.18
C GLY A 51 2.89 0.09 -5.12
N LEU A 52 1.97 1.04 -5.22
CA LEU A 52 0.83 1.18 -4.31
C LEU A 52 -0.45 1.08 -5.13
N LEU A 53 -1.08 -0.08 -5.08
CA LEU A 53 -2.32 -0.36 -5.82
C LEU A 53 -3.49 -0.32 -4.83
N VAL A 54 -4.38 0.66 -5.02
CA VAL A 54 -5.60 0.75 -4.22
C VAL A 54 -6.64 -0.20 -4.80
N LEU A 55 -7.05 -1.19 -4.02
CA LEU A 55 -8.06 -2.17 -4.44
C LEU A 55 -9.47 -1.68 -4.13
N ASP A 56 -9.62 -0.93 -3.05
CA ASP A 56 -10.88 -0.43 -2.57
C ASP A 56 -10.59 0.80 -1.68
N GLY A 57 -11.47 1.78 -1.69
CA GLY A 57 -11.30 3.01 -0.95
C GLY A 57 -10.35 3.99 -1.61
N GLU A 58 -9.54 4.69 -0.81
CA GLU A 58 -8.60 5.67 -1.30
C GLU A 58 -7.41 5.86 -0.36
N LEU A 59 -6.27 6.18 -0.95
CA LEU A 59 -5.01 6.43 -0.27
C LEU A 59 -4.63 7.90 -0.46
N HIS A 60 -4.40 8.61 0.64
CA HIS A 60 -3.95 10.00 0.62
C HIS A 60 -2.45 10.05 0.92
N LEU A 61 -1.66 10.42 -0.09
CA LEU A 61 -0.21 10.52 0.03
C LEU A 61 0.25 11.97 0.02
N ASP A 62 1.42 12.18 0.62
CA ASP A 62 2.26 13.32 0.42
C ASP A 62 3.57 12.80 -0.16
N VAL A 63 3.86 13.13 -1.41
CA VAL A 63 5.05 12.65 -2.11
C VAL A 63 5.96 13.83 -2.40
N ALA A 64 7.09 13.89 -1.72
CA ALA A 64 8.05 15.01 -1.83
C ALA A 64 7.36 16.38 -1.71
N GLY A 65 6.43 16.50 -0.77
CA GLY A 65 5.68 17.73 -0.50
C GLY A 65 4.46 17.94 -1.38
N VAL A 66 4.13 17.01 -2.28
CA VAL A 66 2.98 17.13 -3.19
C VAL A 66 1.88 16.15 -2.77
N ALA A 67 0.67 16.66 -2.58
CA ALA A 67 -0.48 15.83 -2.23
C ALA A 67 -0.94 15.00 -3.43
N VAL A 68 -1.10 13.69 -3.22
CA VAL A 68 -1.57 12.74 -4.23
C VAL A 68 -2.67 11.90 -3.62
N THR A 69 -3.80 11.77 -4.32
CA THR A 69 -4.87 10.84 -3.93
C THR A 69 -4.93 9.71 -4.94
N VAL A 70 -4.84 8.48 -4.44
CA VAL A 70 -4.94 7.27 -5.25
C VAL A 70 -6.26 6.59 -4.93
N THR A 71 -7.09 6.36 -5.94
CA THR A 71 -8.42 5.78 -5.76
C THR A 71 -8.47 4.32 -6.24
N ALA A 72 -9.55 3.62 -5.95
CA ALA A 72 -9.70 2.21 -6.30
C ALA A 72 -9.40 1.94 -7.77
N GLY A 73 -8.58 0.93 -8.02
CA GLY A 73 -8.14 0.56 -9.37
C GLY A 73 -6.94 1.34 -9.89
N GLN A 74 -6.42 2.30 -9.11
CA GLN A 74 -5.24 3.09 -9.50
C GLN A 74 -3.98 2.55 -8.84
N LEU A 75 -2.89 2.60 -9.59
CA LEU A 75 -1.55 2.24 -9.14
C LEU A 75 -0.67 3.49 -9.12
N TYR A 76 -0.08 3.78 -7.98
CA TYR A 76 0.92 4.84 -7.86
C TYR A 76 2.30 4.21 -7.64
N MET A 77 3.28 4.61 -8.46
CA MET A 77 4.66 4.14 -8.34
C MET A 77 5.49 5.20 -7.64
N VAL A 78 5.97 4.87 -6.44
CA VAL A 78 6.92 5.73 -5.71
C VAL A 78 8.32 5.35 -6.15
N PRO A 79 9.09 6.27 -6.76
CA PRO A 79 10.46 5.96 -7.16
C PRO A 79 11.37 5.68 -5.97
N ALA A 80 12.44 4.94 -6.20
CA ALA A 80 13.47 4.70 -5.17
C ALA A 80 14.01 6.03 -4.63
N GLY A 81 14.16 6.11 -3.32
CA GLY A 81 14.73 7.27 -2.63
C GLY A 81 13.81 8.48 -2.50
N VAL A 82 12.59 8.41 -3.02
CA VAL A 82 11.63 9.51 -2.91
C VAL A 82 10.87 9.44 -1.59
N SER A 83 10.92 10.53 -0.82
CA SER A 83 10.21 10.64 0.45
C SER A 83 8.71 10.71 0.23
N HIS A 84 7.97 9.92 0.99
CA HIS A 84 6.52 9.91 0.94
C HIS A 84 5.93 9.64 2.32
N ALA A 85 4.77 10.20 2.58
CA ALA A 85 4.03 10.04 3.82
C ALA A 85 2.57 9.77 3.52
N VAL A 86 1.86 9.24 4.50
CA VAL A 86 0.41 9.06 4.44
C VAL A 86 -0.25 10.20 5.21
N ARG A 87 -1.12 10.95 4.54
CA ARG A 87 -1.96 11.98 5.16
C ARG A 87 -3.20 11.34 5.80
N PRO A 88 -3.86 12.03 6.76
CA PRO A 88 -5.09 11.53 7.33
C PRO A 88 -6.20 11.32 6.30
N GLY A 89 -7.08 10.35 6.55
CA GLY A 89 -8.30 10.16 5.77
C GLY A 89 -8.31 8.98 4.81
N SER A 90 -7.22 8.22 4.72
CA SER A 90 -7.22 6.99 3.90
C SER A 90 -8.17 5.94 4.48
N HIS A 91 -8.70 5.09 3.61
CA HIS A 91 -9.53 3.96 3.99
C HIS A 91 -9.54 2.90 2.90
N GLY A 92 -9.88 1.67 3.26
CA GLY A 92 -9.98 0.56 2.32
C GLY A 92 -8.76 -0.35 2.31
N THR A 93 -8.44 -0.89 1.15
CA THR A 93 -7.46 -1.97 0.98
C THR A 93 -6.38 -1.58 -0.03
N LEU A 94 -5.14 -1.85 0.34
CA LEU A 94 -3.95 -1.50 -0.42
C LEU A 94 -3.12 -2.76 -0.69
N LEU A 95 -2.68 -2.92 -1.94
CA LEU A 95 -1.66 -3.90 -2.29
C LEU A 95 -0.34 -3.16 -2.49
N VAL A 96 0.67 -3.53 -1.70
CA VAL A 96 2.01 -2.98 -1.76
C VAL A 96 2.90 -3.94 -2.52
N ILE A 97 3.56 -3.43 -3.55
CA ILE A 97 4.42 -4.21 -4.45
C ILE A 97 5.83 -3.65 -4.32
N ASP A 98 6.73 -4.40 -3.71
CA ASP A 98 8.12 -3.97 -3.52
C ASP A 98 9.10 -5.14 -3.45
N ALA A 99 10.34 -4.82 -3.60
CA ALA A 99 11.42 -5.78 -3.48
C ALA A 99 12.05 -5.78 -2.09
#